data_0ebbae9b58edefdde22a41d62ff0774f
#
_entry.id   0ebbae9b58edefdde22a41d62ff0774f
#
_cell.length_a   1.000
_cell.length_b   1.000
_cell.length_c   1.000
_cell.angle_alpha   90.00
_cell.angle_beta   90.00
_cell.angle_gamma   90.00
#
_symmetry.space_group_name_H-M   'P 1'
#
loop_
_entity.id
_entity.type
_entity.pdbx_description
1 polymer ?
#
loop_
_entity_poly.entity_id
_entity_poly.type
_entity_poly.pdbx_seq_one_letter_code
_entity_poly.pdbx_strand_id
1 'polypeptide(L)'
;MLLPTDYLSPALLRCSHFNGYSTDLTAPYSVRTVYDYEVEYYLRCDGGIRVDGKFLPFQAGEMNLRKPGQMVQGVPPYECYILCVDLVGNGRRGGSGYSFGTPDEAQERYENPLLKSLPDCLKIPHQELVSGLFESILENQGAAGDLASFQLKSSLFFLFSEIFEAAAEQSLSGSTAAVRRAVRRLREEFAGLVKIEELARESGLSRTFFHRRFLEETGLTPGQFLTRLRMEKAKDLLGFTAIPVGEAGALCGYPDPVYFARMFRRYTGMTPTAYRARAGGRRIE
;
A
#
# COMPACT_ATOMS: atom_id res chain seq x y z
N MET A 1 -20.95 13.07 -6.28
CA MET A 1 -21.36 11.97 -7.21
C MET A 1 -20.79 10.64 -6.72
N LEU A 2 -21.54 9.54 -6.90
CA LEU A 2 -21.02 8.20 -6.60
C LEU A 2 -19.96 7.81 -7.65
N LEU A 3 -18.75 7.44 -7.19
CA LEU A 3 -17.65 6.98 -8.04
C LEU A 3 -17.32 5.52 -7.69
N PRO A 4 -17.66 4.53 -8.53
CA PRO A 4 -17.24 3.15 -8.32
C PRO A 4 -15.71 3.03 -8.35
N THR A 5 -15.15 2.09 -7.58
CA THR A 5 -13.69 1.93 -7.46
C THR A 5 -13.02 1.60 -8.80
N ASP A 6 -13.69 0.88 -9.69
CA ASP A 6 -13.19 0.54 -11.04
C ASP A 6 -12.99 1.77 -11.95
N TYR A 7 -13.61 2.91 -11.61
CA TYR A 7 -13.45 4.17 -12.34
C TYR A 7 -12.45 5.12 -11.66
N LEU A 8 -11.85 4.71 -10.55
CA LEU A 8 -10.83 5.48 -9.86
C LEU A 8 -9.54 5.42 -10.69
N SER A 9 -9.21 6.52 -11.34
CA SER A 9 -8.09 6.63 -12.28
C SER A 9 -7.33 7.94 -12.05
N PRO A 10 -6.48 8.00 -10.99
CA PRO A 10 -5.80 9.25 -10.65
C PRO A 10 -4.89 9.73 -11.79
N ALA A 11 -5.05 10.98 -12.18
CA ALA A 11 -4.22 11.67 -13.15
C ALA A 11 -3.56 12.89 -12.50
N LEU A 12 -2.28 13.11 -12.77
CA LEU A 12 -1.54 14.23 -12.24
C LEU A 12 -2.05 15.55 -12.78
N LEU A 13 -2.32 16.49 -11.89
CA LEU A 13 -2.49 17.90 -12.21
C LEU A 13 -1.22 18.69 -11.91
N ARG A 14 -0.65 18.48 -10.73
CA ARG A 14 0.62 19.07 -10.30
C ARG A 14 1.21 18.27 -9.14
N CYS A 15 2.55 18.14 -9.12
CA CYS A 15 3.32 17.75 -7.95
C CYS A 15 4.35 18.83 -7.64
N SER A 16 4.60 19.10 -6.36
CA SER A 16 5.63 20.03 -5.90
C SER A 16 6.20 19.60 -4.55
N HIS A 17 7.48 19.91 -4.37
CA HIS A 17 8.15 19.84 -3.08
C HIS A 17 8.13 21.24 -2.47
N PHE A 18 7.53 21.36 -1.30
CA PHE A 18 7.44 22.61 -0.54
C PHE A 18 8.32 22.52 0.70
N ASN A 19 9.21 23.50 0.88
CA ASN A 19 10.06 23.61 2.07
C ASN A 19 9.82 24.96 2.77
N GLY A 20 8.95 24.96 3.77
CA GLY A 20 8.64 26.13 4.60
C GLY A 20 9.72 26.50 5.63
N TYR A 21 10.72 25.66 5.83
CA TYR A 21 11.89 25.98 6.67
C TYR A 21 12.91 26.86 5.96
N SER A 22 12.87 26.91 4.64
CA SER A 22 13.76 27.78 3.84
C SER A 22 13.26 29.23 3.78
N THR A 23 12.10 29.50 4.36
CA THR A 23 11.50 30.84 4.40
C THR A 23 11.39 31.32 5.84
N ASP A 24 11.62 32.62 6.10
CA ASP A 24 11.44 33.25 7.42
C ASP A 24 9.95 33.44 7.80
N LEU A 25 9.04 32.75 7.10
CA LEU A 25 7.60 32.86 7.34
C LEU A 25 7.20 32.07 8.56
N THR A 26 6.86 32.78 9.64
CA THR A 26 6.35 32.21 10.89
C THR A 26 4.83 32.39 11.03
N ALA A 27 4.23 33.28 10.23
CA ALA A 27 2.79 33.52 10.24
C ALA A 27 2.05 32.44 9.40
N PRO A 28 0.81 32.09 9.79
CA PRO A 28 -0.03 31.23 8.97
C PRO A 28 -0.20 31.79 7.55
N TYR A 29 -0.21 30.89 6.55
CA TYR A 29 -0.47 31.29 5.16
C TYR A 29 -1.91 31.79 4.99
N SER A 30 -2.19 32.35 3.79
CA SER A 30 -3.55 32.76 3.48
C SER A 30 -4.49 31.55 3.44
N VAL A 31 -5.73 31.77 3.89
CA VAL A 31 -6.78 30.78 3.74
C VAL A 31 -7.14 30.66 2.27
N ARG A 32 -7.26 29.42 1.77
CA ARG A 32 -7.68 29.16 0.40
C ARG A 32 -8.70 28.03 0.31
N THR A 33 -9.45 28.02 -0.77
CA THR A 33 -10.32 26.88 -1.11
C THR A 33 -9.53 25.82 -1.85
N VAL A 34 -9.76 24.57 -1.53
CA VAL A 34 -9.27 23.41 -2.29
C VAL A 34 -10.18 23.14 -3.46
N TYR A 35 -9.63 23.04 -4.64
CA TYR A 35 -10.40 22.87 -5.88
C TYR A 35 -10.27 21.48 -6.51
N ASP A 36 -9.16 20.83 -6.23
CA ASP A 36 -8.87 19.46 -6.65
C ASP A 36 -8.59 18.57 -5.45
N TYR A 37 -8.47 17.27 -5.65
CA TYR A 37 -7.97 16.41 -4.59
C TYR A 37 -6.47 16.67 -4.40
N GLU A 38 -6.08 16.97 -3.16
CA GLU A 38 -4.70 17.28 -2.82
C GLU A 38 -4.21 16.30 -1.76
N VAL A 39 -3.11 15.60 -2.07
CA VAL A 39 -2.37 14.78 -1.09
C VAL A 39 -1.18 15.60 -0.61
N GLU A 40 -1.07 15.81 0.69
CA GLU A 40 0.15 16.32 1.33
C GLU A 40 0.81 15.22 2.14
N TYR A 41 2.09 14.98 1.86
CA TYR A 41 2.93 14.06 2.60
C TYR A 41 4.06 14.81 3.28
N TYR A 42 4.10 14.77 4.62
CA TYR A 42 4.99 15.58 5.43
C TYR A 42 6.33 14.89 5.63
N LEU A 43 7.41 15.55 5.19
CA LEU A 43 8.80 15.12 5.41
C LEU A 43 9.30 15.62 6.76
N ARG A 44 8.89 16.83 7.13
CA ARG A 44 9.16 17.47 8.41
C ARG A 44 8.03 18.44 8.75
N CYS A 45 7.58 18.47 10.01
CA CYS A 45 6.53 19.39 10.41
C CYS A 45 6.61 19.73 11.91
N ASP A 46 6.81 21.01 12.20
CA ASP A 46 6.70 21.59 13.55
C ASP A 46 5.44 22.48 13.65
N GLY A 47 4.69 22.59 12.56
CA GLY A 47 3.44 23.31 12.43
C GLY A 47 2.25 22.39 12.17
N GLY A 48 1.52 22.65 11.09
CA GLY A 48 0.37 21.85 10.70
C GLY A 48 -0.50 22.55 9.66
N ILE A 49 -1.75 22.14 9.58
CA ILE A 49 -2.74 22.77 8.72
C ILE A 49 -4.07 22.98 9.46
N ARG A 50 -4.79 24.04 9.10
CA ARG A 50 -6.22 24.15 9.43
C ARG A 50 -7.05 23.72 8.22
N VAL A 51 -7.99 22.81 8.47
CA VAL A 51 -8.97 22.35 7.48
C VAL A 51 -10.36 22.67 8.03
N ASP A 52 -11.13 23.48 7.31
CA ASP A 52 -12.46 23.95 7.73
C ASP A 52 -12.46 24.53 9.17
N GLY A 53 -11.39 25.26 9.52
CA GLY A 53 -11.16 25.87 10.83
C GLY A 53 -10.55 24.96 11.90
N LYS A 54 -10.54 23.65 11.73
CA LYS A 54 -9.94 22.67 12.66
C LYS A 54 -8.44 22.58 12.42
N PHE A 55 -7.62 22.80 13.45
CA PHE A 55 -6.18 22.62 13.37
C PHE A 55 -5.82 21.13 13.47
N LEU A 56 -4.99 20.67 12.54
CA LEU A 56 -4.44 19.33 12.48
C LEU A 56 -2.91 19.44 12.53
N PRO A 57 -2.27 18.97 13.62
CA PRO A 57 -0.82 18.82 13.65
C PRO A 57 -0.42 17.60 12.86
N PHE A 58 0.76 17.64 12.23
CA PHE A 58 1.34 16.50 11.50
C PHE A 58 2.75 16.21 11.99
N GLN A 59 3.18 14.98 11.78
CA GLN A 59 4.55 14.52 11.99
C GLN A 59 5.15 14.04 10.67
N ALA A 60 6.48 13.90 10.64
CA ALA A 60 7.17 13.26 9.51
C ALA A 60 6.59 11.86 9.25
N GLY A 61 6.36 11.54 7.98
CA GLY A 61 5.76 10.28 7.56
C GLY A 61 4.24 10.20 7.65
N GLU A 62 3.58 11.32 7.98
CA GLU A 62 2.12 11.42 7.93
C GLU A 62 1.66 12.16 6.67
N MET A 63 0.43 11.90 6.28
CA MET A 63 -0.22 12.57 5.15
C MET A 63 -1.70 12.83 5.40
N ASN A 64 -2.27 13.72 4.59
CA ASN A 64 -3.71 13.86 4.47
C ASN A 64 -4.16 13.94 3.01
N LEU A 65 -5.43 13.63 2.77
CA LEU A 65 -6.11 13.90 1.52
C LEU A 65 -7.13 15.02 1.73
N ARG A 66 -6.93 16.14 1.06
CA ARG A 66 -7.88 17.24 1.02
C ARG A 66 -8.84 17.04 -0.15
N LYS A 67 -10.06 17.50 0.06
CA LYS A 67 -11.17 17.30 -0.89
C LYS A 67 -11.62 18.63 -1.46
N PRO A 68 -12.09 18.67 -2.70
CA PRO A 68 -12.66 19.89 -3.29
C PRO A 68 -13.70 20.54 -2.38
N GLY A 69 -13.66 21.86 -2.27
CA GLY A 69 -14.55 22.68 -1.44
C GLY A 69 -14.12 22.83 0.03
N GLN A 70 -13.04 22.22 0.49
CA GLN A 70 -12.51 22.46 1.83
C GLN A 70 -11.77 23.81 1.88
N MET A 71 -11.87 24.48 3.02
CA MET A 71 -11.09 25.68 3.32
C MET A 71 -9.82 25.28 4.07
N VAL A 72 -8.65 25.64 3.54
CA VAL A 72 -7.38 25.23 4.14
C VAL A 72 -6.46 26.41 4.41
N GLN A 73 -5.65 26.28 5.48
CA GLN A 73 -4.64 27.25 5.86
C GLN A 73 -3.40 26.53 6.41
N GLY A 74 -2.28 26.63 5.73
CA GLY A 74 -1.01 26.12 6.25
C GLY A 74 -0.53 26.93 7.46
N VAL A 75 -0.04 26.25 8.47
CA VAL A 75 0.57 26.83 9.68
C VAL A 75 2.04 26.38 9.71
N PRO A 76 2.99 27.22 9.26
CA PRO A 76 4.41 26.87 9.17
C PRO A 76 5.03 26.67 10.57
N PRO A 77 6.27 26.10 10.66
CA PRO A 77 7.04 25.57 9.53
C PRO A 77 6.70 24.09 9.25
N TYR A 78 6.71 23.73 7.98
CA TYR A 78 6.65 22.34 7.53
C TYR A 78 7.31 22.17 6.16
N GLU A 79 7.73 20.96 5.87
CA GLU A 79 8.26 20.51 4.59
C GLU A 79 7.44 19.31 4.12
N CYS A 80 6.94 19.35 2.89
CA CYS A 80 6.06 18.31 2.38
C CYS A 80 6.12 18.21 0.85
N TYR A 81 5.72 17.05 0.34
CA TYR A 81 5.24 16.92 -1.03
C TYR A 81 3.77 17.29 -1.09
N ILE A 82 3.38 18.04 -2.14
CA ILE A 82 2.00 18.40 -2.44
C ILE A 82 1.66 17.85 -3.81
N LEU A 83 0.66 16.97 -3.87
CA LEU A 83 0.21 16.32 -5.09
C LEU A 83 -1.26 16.69 -5.33
N CYS A 84 -1.53 17.38 -6.45
CA CYS A 84 -2.89 17.64 -6.93
C CYS A 84 -3.24 16.63 -8.02
N VAL A 85 -4.40 16.01 -7.89
CA VAL A 85 -4.86 14.95 -8.79
C VAL A 85 -6.30 15.11 -9.20
N ASP A 86 -6.60 14.73 -10.44
CA ASP A 86 -7.94 14.39 -10.88
C ASP A 86 -8.17 12.89 -10.67
N LEU A 87 -9.23 12.52 -9.99
CA LEU A 87 -9.47 11.11 -9.63
C LEU A 87 -10.18 10.27 -10.70
N VAL A 88 -10.62 10.90 -11.79
CA VAL A 88 -11.33 10.22 -12.91
C VAL A 88 -10.53 10.23 -14.22
N GLY A 89 -9.24 10.55 -14.15
CA GLY A 89 -8.35 10.50 -15.30
C GLY A 89 -8.44 11.71 -16.24
N ASN A 90 -9.05 12.82 -15.82
CA ASN A 90 -9.16 14.04 -16.61
C ASN A 90 -7.90 14.92 -16.49
N GLY A 91 -6.77 14.43 -17.00
CA GLY A 91 -5.51 15.17 -16.98
C GLY A 91 -5.49 16.48 -17.78
N ARG A 92 -6.59 16.84 -18.49
CA ARG A 92 -6.69 18.11 -19.24
C ARG A 92 -6.66 19.34 -18.35
N ARG A 93 -7.01 19.19 -17.08
CA ARG A 93 -6.94 20.24 -16.05
C ARG A 93 -5.51 20.56 -15.60
N GLY A 94 -4.57 19.64 -15.83
CA GLY A 94 -3.16 19.80 -15.47
C GLY A 94 -2.33 20.52 -16.53
N GLY A 95 -1.06 20.72 -16.24
CA GLY A 95 -0.08 21.31 -17.16
C GLY A 95 0.56 22.59 -16.63
N SER A 96 1.33 23.26 -17.46
CA SER A 96 2.11 24.46 -17.08
C SER A 96 1.27 25.64 -16.60
N GLY A 97 -0.03 25.65 -16.91
CA GLY A 97 -0.99 26.68 -16.47
C GLY A 97 -1.73 26.35 -15.17
N TYR A 98 -1.54 25.16 -14.61
CA TYR A 98 -2.24 24.79 -13.38
C TYR A 98 -1.78 25.61 -12.18
N SER A 99 -2.71 26.21 -11.47
CA SER A 99 -2.47 26.99 -10.25
C SER A 99 -3.38 26.52 -9.11
N PHE A 100 -2.84 26.41 -7.91
CA PHE A 100 -3.58 26.03 -6.71
C PHE A 100 -4.77 26.94 -6.33
N GLY A 101 -4.84 28.11 -6.86
CA GLY A 101 -5.77 29.12 -6.38
C GLY A 101 -6.75 29.69 -7.41
N THR A 102 -6.67 29.27 -8.64
CA THR A 102 -7.49 29.84 -9.74
C THR A 102 -7.99 28.77 -10.68
N PRO A 103 -8.98 28.02 -10.33
CA PRO A 103 -9.61 27.12 -11.28
C PRO A 103 -10.81 27.78 -11.92
N ASP A 104 -10.98 27.49 -13.18
CA ASP A 104 -12.24 27.80 -13.84
C ASP A 104 -13.38 26.95 -13.27
N GLU A 105 -13.08 25.74 -12.77
CA GLU A 105 -14.05 24.84 -12.16
C GLU A 105 -13.37 23.93 -11.09
N ALA A 106 -14.03 23.76 -9.93
CA ALA A 106 -13.64 22.76 -8.94
C ALA A 106 -14.00 21.34 -9.41
N GLN A 107 -13.19 20.37 -9.04
CA GLN A 107 -13.55 18.95 -9.18
C GLN A 107 -14.80 18.63 -8.36
N GLU A 108 -15.59 17.66 -8.82
CA GLU A 108 -16.66 17.11 -8.00
C GLU A 108 -16.11 16.38 -6.77
N ARG A 109 -16.85 16.48 -5.68
CA ARG A 109 -16.58 15.66 -4.49
C ARG A 109 -17.18 14.28 -4.70
N TYR A 110 -16.31 13.28 -4.86
CA TYR A 110 -16.74 11.90 -5.11
C TYR A 110 -17.05 11.15 -3.82
N GLU A 111 -18.13 10.35 -3.86
CA GLU A 111 -18.46 9.35 -2.86
C GLU A 111 -17.91 8.00 -3.34
N ASN A 112 -16.85 7.53 -2.68
CA ASN A 112 -16.21 6.25 -2.95
C ASN A 112 -15.83 5.61 -1.62
N PRO A 113 -15.99 4.27 -1.44
CA PRO A 113 -15.67 3.60 -0.18
C PRO A 113 -14.22 3.79 0.28
N LEU A 114 -13.24 3.76 -0.64
CA LEU A 114 -11.83 3.97 -0.33
C LEU A 114 -11.55 5.41 0.12
N LEU A 115 -12.10 6.41 -0.60
CA LEU A 115 -11.96 7.82 -0.23
C LEU A 115 -12.65 8.16 1.09
N LYS A 116 -13.76 7.48 1.41
CA LYS A 116 -14.50 7.64 2.66
C LYS A 116 -13.74 7.06 3.86
N SER A 117 -12.94 6.03 3.65
CA SER A 117 -12.15 5.38 4.70
C SER A 117 -10.93 6.17 5.13
N LEU A 118 -10.53 7.21 4.38
CA LEU A 118 -9.34 8.00 4.67
C LEU A 118 -9.57 8.89 5.91
N PRO A 119 -8.71 8.79 6.94
CA PRO A 119 -8.75 9.67 8.10
C PRO A 119 -8.19 11.07 7.77
N ASP A 120 -8.46 12.05 8.65
CA ASP A 120 -7.90 13.41 8.54
C ASP A 120 -6.36 13.42 8.58
N CYS A 121 -5.77 12.46 9.29
CA CYS A 121 -4.32 12.24 9.39
C CYS A 121 -4.04 10.75 9.21
N LEU A 122 -3.23 10.42 8.22
CA LEU A 122 -2.85 9.06 7.88
C LEU A 122 -1.35 8.86 8.10
N LYS A 123 -0.99 7.90 8.93
CA LYS A 123 0.41 7.49 9.12
C LYS A 123 0.81 6.47 8.05
N ILE A 124 1.91 6.75 7.36
CA ILE A 124 2.42 5.90 6.29
C ILE A 124 3.47 4.93 6.85
N PRO A 125 3.25 3.60 6.73
CA PRO A 125 4.20 2.59 7.21
C PRO A 125 5.50 2.55 6.39
N HIS A 126 5.41 2.66 5.05
CA HIS A 126 6.52 2.50 4.12
C HIS A 126 7.02 3.87 3.62
N GLN A 127 7.60 4.67 4.54
CA GLN A 127 7.98 6.07 4.27
C GLN A 127 8.99 6.24 3.13
N GLU A 128 10.03 5.40 3.07
CA GLU A 128 11.05 5.44 2.01
C GLU A 128 10.43 5.15 0.63
N LEU A 129 9.56 4.16 0.54
CA LEU A 129 8.84 3.83 -0.68
C LEU A 129 7.98 5.00 -1.16
N VAL A 130 7.19 5.58 -0.25
CA VAL A 130 6.28 6.68 -0.58
C VAL A 130 7.06 7.93 -0.96
N SER A 131 8.17 8.26 -0.29
CA SER A 131 9.06 9.35 -0.69
C SER A 131 9.62 9.13 -2.10
N GLY A 132 10.10 7.93 -2.41
CA GLY A 132 10.59 7.58 -3.76
C GLY A 132 9.51 7.67 -4.85
N LEU A 133 8.24 7.37 -4.51
CA LEU A 133 7.13 7.56 -5.45
C LEU A 133 6.87 9.04 -5.74
N PHE A 134 6.92 9.92 -4.74
CA PHE A 134 6.80 11.38 -4.94
C PHE A 134 7.95 11.93 -5.78
N GLU A 135 9.19 11.49 -5.53
CA GLU A 135 10.37 11.86 -6.31
C GLU A 135 10.21 11.41 -7.77
N SER A 136 9.80 10.16 -8.01
CA SER A 136 9.51 9.66 -9.35
C SER A 136 8.40 10.46 -10.06
N ILE A 137 7.35 10.87 -9.36
CA ILE A 137 6.28 11.72 -9.91
C ILE A 137 6.85 13.10 -10.29
N LEU A 138 7.67 13.71 -9.43
CA LEU A 138 8.29 15.01 -9.70
C LEU A 138 9.22 14.96 -10.92
N GLU A 139 10.05 13.92 -11.04
CA GLU A 139 10.98 13.74 -12.16
C GLU A 139 10.24 13.53 -13.50
N ASN A 140 9.14 12.78 -13.48
CA ASN A 140 8.37 12.48 -14.69
C ASN A 140 7.29 13.55 -15.01
N GLN A 141 7.07 14.50 -14.11
CA GLN A 141 6.12 15.59 -14.33
C GLN A 141 6.59 16.50 -15.48
N GLY A 142 5.80 16.55 -16.55
CA GLY A 142 6.13 17.34 -17.75
C GLY A 142 7.11 16.66 -18.70
N ALA A 143 7.59 15.46 -18.40
CA ALA A 143 8.39 14.69 -19.34
C ALA A 143 7.53 14.23 -20.53
N ALA A 144 8.09 14.33 -21.74
CA ALA A 144 7.40 13.94 -22.98
C ALA A 144 7.65 12.46 -23.29
N GLY A 145 6.67 11.80 -23.87
CA GLY A 145 6.75 10.45 -24.39
C GLY A 145 5.92 9.42 -23.63
N ASP A 146 5.66 8.30 -24.30
CA ASP A 146 4.76 7.26 -23.80
C ASP A 146 5.30 6.59 -22.54
N LEU A 147 6.61 6.36 -22.46
CA LEU A 147 7.25 5.72 -21.31
C LEU A 147 7.12 6.59 -20.04
N ALA A 148 7.43 7.89 -20.15
CA ALA A 148 7.29 8.82 -19.03
C ALA A 148 5.82 8.92 -18.56
N SER A 149 4.89 8.99 -19.50
CA SER A 149 3.45 8.98 -19.20
C SER A 149 3.02 7.69 -18.49
N PHE A 150 3.55 6.54 -18.91
CA PHE A 150 3.27 5.25 -18.29
C PHE A 150 3.87 5.16 -16.88
N GLN A 151 5.12 5.59 -16.69
CA GLN A 151 5.80 5.62 -15.38
C GLN A 151 5.05 6.52 -14.40
N LEU A 152 4.64 7.71 -14.84
CA LEU A 152 3.85 8.64 -14.03
C LEU A 152 2.54 8.01 -13.55
N LYS A 153 1.77 7.41 -14.47
CA LYS A 153 0.53 6.71 -14.11
C LYS A 153 0.78 5.57 -13.13
N SER A 154 1.81 4.76 -13.37
CA SER A 154 2.17 3.65 -12.49
C SER A 154 2.51 4.13 -11.08
N SER A 155 3.30 5.20 -10.95
CA SER A 155 3.67 5.80 -9.66
C SER A 155 2.44 6.35 -8.93
N LEU A 156 1.51 6.98 -9.64
CA LEU A 156 0.25 7.47 -9.04
C LEU A 156 -0.63 6.33 -8.53
N PHE A 157 -0.85 5.29 -9.34
CA PHE A 157 -1.64 4.14 -8.90
C PHE A 157 -1.01 3.44 -7.70
N PHE A 158 0.31 3.29 -7.70
CA PHE A 158 1.01 2.65 -6.60
C PHE A 158 0.95 3.52 -5.33
N LEU A 159 1.12 4.83 -5.44
CA LEU A 159 0.96 5.76 -4.32
C LEU A 159 -0.44 5.68 -3.70
N PHE A 160 -1.50 5.68 -4.52
CA PHE A 160 -2.87 5.54 -4.02
C PHE A 160 -3.14 4.16 -3.41
N SER A 161 -2.54 3.09 -3.92
CA SER A 161 -2.59 1.76 -3.28
C SER A 161 -2.01 1.80 -1.87
N GLU A 162 -0.81 2.37 -1.68
CA GLU A 162 -0.18 2.54 -0.36
C GLU A 162 -1.04 3.38 0.60
N ILE A 163 -1.64 4.47 0.11
CA ILE A 163 -2.55 5.32 0.87
C ILE A 163 -3.77 4.51 1.37
N PHE A 164 -4.42 3.77 0.49
CA PHE A 164 -5.61 3.00 0.84
C PHE A 164 -5.30 1.81 1.75
N GLU A 165 -4.16 1.15 1.55
CA GLU A 165 -3.70 0.08 2.44
C GLU A 165 -3.39 0.62 3.84
N ALA A 166 -2.66 1.73 3.95
CA ALA A 166 -2.38 2.37 5.23
C ALA A 166 -3.67 2.80 5.96
N ALA A 167 -4.65 3.38 5.24
CA ALA A 167 -5.94 3.77 5.80
C ALA A 167 -6.75 2.55 6.27
N ALA A 168 -6.75 1.47 5.50
CA ALA A 168 -7.40 0.23 5.88
C ALA A 168 -6.74 -0.37 7.14
N GLU A 169 -5.40 -0.36 7.25
CA GLU A 169 -4.70 -0.81 8.46
C GLU A 169 -5.02 0.08 9.67
N GLN A 170 -5.07 1.39 9.49
CA GLN A 170 -5.36 2.35 10.58
C GLN A 170 -6.82 2.29 11.06
N SER A 171 -7.76 1.99 10.15
CA SER A 171 -9.20 1.88 10.47
C SER A 171 -9.57 0.54 11.14
N LEU A 172 -8.71 -0.48 11.03
CA LEU A 172 -8.97 -1.80 11.59
C LEU A 172 -8.90 -1.78 13.11
N SER A 173 -9.75 -2.59 13.76
CA SER A 173 -9.55 -2.92 15.16
C SER A 173 -8.13 -3.47 15.33
N GLY A 174 -7.46 -3.16 16.45
CA GLY A 174 -6.09 -3.60 16.69
C GLY A 174 -5.85 -5.10 16.47
N SER A 175 -6.88 -5.94 16.69
CA SER A 175 -6.82 -7.39 16.45
C SER A 175 -6.79 -7.77 14.96
N THR A 176 -7.54 -7.07 14.10
CA THR A 176 -7.55 -7.33 12.64
C THR A 176 -6.26 -6.83 12.00
N ALA A 177 -5.79 -5.64 12.39
CA ALA A 177 -4.47 -5.14 11.95
C ALA A 177 -3.34 -6.10 12.34
N ALA A 178 -3.39 -6.66 13.55
CA ALA A 178 -2.42 -7.65 14.02
C ALA A 178 -2.42 -8.93 13.17
N VAL A 179 -3.60 -9.44 12.79
CA VAL A 179 -3.71 -10.61 11.89
C VAL A 179 -3.14 -10.30 10.50
N ARG A 180 -3.43 -9.12 9.93
CA ARG A 180 -2.88 -8.74 8.62
C ARG A 180 -1.36 -8.65 8.63
N ARG A 181 -0.76 -8.07 9.69
CA ARG A 181 0.71 -8.08 9.86
C ARG A 181 1.27 -9.49 9.93
N ALA A 182 0.61 -10.39 10.67
CA ALA A 182 1.02 -11.80 10.76
C ALA A 182 0.92 -12.52 9.40
N VAL A 183 -0.13 -12.27 8.61
CA VAL A 183 -0.28 -12.81 7.23
C VAL A 183 0.85 -12.33 6.32
N ARG A 184 1.20 -11.05 6.37
CA ARG A 184 2.32 -10.48 5.59
C ARG A 184 3.62 -11.16 5.97
N ARG A 185 3.95 -11.22 7.25
CA ARG A 185 5.16 -11.89 7.74
C ARG A 185 5.22 -13.37 7.35
N LEU A 186 4.10 -14.10 7.44
CA LEU A 186 4.05 -15.49 6.98
C LEU A 186 4.35 -15.63 5.48
N ARG A 187 3.94 -14.68 4.64
CA ARG A 187 4.24 -14.68 3.20
C ARG A 187 5.71 -14.39 2.92
N GLU A 188 6.33 -13.52 3.70
CA GLU A 188 7.74 -13.12 3.54
C GLU A 188 8.69 -14.19 4.09
N GLU A 189 8.36 -14.82 5.22
CA GLU A 189 9.26 -15.70 5.98
C GLU A 189 8.88 -17.19 5.92
N PHE A 190 7.91 -17.61 5.08
CA PHE A 190 7.36 -18.99 5.11
C PHE A 190 8.40 -20.10 5.02
N ALA A 191 9.53 -19.87 4.34
CA ALA A 191 10.60 -20.84 4.18
C ALA A 191 11.44 -21.01 5.46
N GLY A 192 11.42 -20.03 6.36
CA GLY A 192 12.16 -20.00 7.59
C GLY A 192 11.48 -20.73 8.75
N LEU A 193 12.10 -20.63 9.92
CA LEU A 193 11.55 -21.16 11.17
C LEU A 193 10.54 -20.17 11.76
N VAL A 194 9.31 -20.20 11.27
CA VAL A 194 8.23 -19.34 11.79
C VAL A 194 7.54 -20.04 12.95
N LYS A 195 7.57 -19.40 14.13
CA LYS A 195 6.85 -19.87 15.32
C LYS A 195 5.54 -19.10 15.46
N ILE A 196 4.42 -19.80 15.37
CA ILE A 196 3.08 -19.20 15.46
C ILE A 196 2.86 -18.51 16.82
N GLU A 197 3.47 -19.03 17.87
CA GLU A 197 3.44 -18.44 19.21
C GLU A 197 4.08 -17.04 19.26
N GLU A 198 5.15 -16.83 18.49
CA GLU A 198 5.81 -15.52 18.37
C GLU A 198 4.91 -14.52 17.65
N LEU A 199 4.25 -14.93 16.56
CA LEU A 199 3.29 -14.09 15.85
C LEU A 199 2.12 -13.65 16.75
N ALA A 200 1.61 -14.56 17.58
CA ALA A 200 0.54 -14.22 18.54
C ALA A 200 1.04 -13.21 19.60
N ARG A 201 2.24 -13.42 20.15
CA ARG A 201 2.83 -12.52 21.13
C ARG A 201 3.08 -11.12 20.58
N GLU A 202 3.66 -11.02 19.38
CA GLU A 202 3.91 -9.74 18.69
C GLU A 202 2.61 -9.00 18.32
N SER A 203 1.55 -9.77 18.13
CA SER A 203 0.21 -9.23 17.91
C SER A 203 -0.42 -8.60 19.17
N GLY A 204 0.19 -8.77 20.34
CA GLY A 204 -0.41 -8.36 21.63
C GLY A 204 -1.68 -9.12 21.99
N LEU A 205 -1.91 -10.30 21.37
CA LEU A 205 -3.12 -11.09 21.54
C LEU A 205 -2.79 -12.40 22.27
N SER A 206 -3.74 -12.92 23.05
CA SER A 206 -3.60 -14.27 23.55
C SER A 206 -3.60 -15.28 22.39
N ARG A 207 -2.89 -16.41 22.53
CA ARG A 207 -2.78 -17.44 21.49
C ARG A 207 -4.16 -17.88 20.96
N THR A 208 -5.09 -18.16 21.87
CA THR A 208 -6.45 -18.61 21.50
C THR A 208 -7.21 -17.54 20.72
N PHE A 209 -7.13 -16.29 21.16
CA PHE A 209 -7.79 -15.16 20.49
C PHE A 209 -7.15 -14.90 19.13
N PHE A 210 -5.82 -14.92 19.01
CA PHE A 210 -5.10 -14.80 17.75
C PHE A 210 -5.51 -15.89 16.74
N HIS A 211 -5.55 -17.17 17.13
CA HIS A 211 -5.95 -18.26 16.26
C HIS A 211 -7.39 -18.09 15.75
N ARG A 212 -8.33 -17.70 16.64
CA ARG A 212 -9.72 -17.46 16.27
C ARG A 212 -9.83 -16.29 15.26
N ARG A 213 -9.19 -15.14 15.57
CA ARG A 213 -9.22 -13.98 14.66
C ARG A 213 -8.56 -14.28 13.33
N PHE A 214 -7.44 -15.00 13.34
CA PHE A 214 -6.76 -15.40 12.11
C PHE A 214 -7.63 -16.30 11.24
N LEU A 215 -8.36 -17.25 11.84
CA LEU A 215 -9.32 -18.12 11.14
C LEU A 215 -10.50 -17.32 10.57
N GLU A 216 -11.06 -16.39 11.34
CA GLU A 216 -12.15 -15.52 10.90
C GLU A 216 -11.76 -14.66 9.69
N GLU A 217 -10.54 -14.10 9.69
CA GLU A 217 -10.05 -13.20 8.64
C GLU A 217 -9.55 -13.95 7.39
N THR A 218 -8.98 -15.14 7.53
CA THR A 218 -8.31 -15.85 6.42
C THR A 218 -8.98 -17.15 5.99
N GLY A 219 -9.95 -17.63 6.74
CA GLY A 219 -10.57 -18.94 6.54
C GLY A 219 -9.67 -20.13 6.94
N LEU A 220 -8.46 -19.90 7.45
CA LEU A 220 -7.49 -20.94 7.82
C LEU A 220 -6.87 -20.63 9.19
N THR A 221 -6.46 -21.66 9.91
CA THR A 221 -5.60 -21.45 11.07
C THR A 221 -4.21 -20.98 10.62
N PRO A 222 -3.41 -20.29 11.48
CA PRO A 222 -2.08 -19.83 11.12
C PRO A 222 -1.16 -20.96 10.60
N GLY A 223 -1.22 -22.14 11.21
CA GLY A 223 -0.44 -23.30 10.78
C GLY A 223 -0.89 -23.87 9.43
N GLN A 224 -2.21 -23.91 9.16
CA GLN A 224 -2.75 -24.30 7.86
C GLN A 224 -2.36 -23.30 6.78
N PHE A 225 -2.40 -22.01 7.10
CA PHE A 225 -2.00 -20.94 6.20
C PHE A 225 -0.52 -21.06 5.81
N LEU A 226 0.37 -21.23 6.78
CA LEU A 226 1.81 -21.48 6.54
C LEU A 226 2.04 -22.73 5.70
N THR A 227 1.34 -23.83 6.02
CA THR A 227 1.44 -25.08 5.24
C THR A 227 1.02 -24.84 3.79
N ARG A 228 -0.07 -24.12 3.56
CA ARG A 228 -0.52 -23.76 2.20
C ARG A 228 0.54 -22.99 1.44
N LEU A 229 1.12 -21.95 2.01
CA LEU A 229 2.19 -21.15 1.36
C LEU A 229 3.37 -22.04 0.95
N ARG A 230 3.83 -22.89 1.84
CA ARG A 230 4.94 -23.81 1.60
C ARG A 230 4.64 -24.83 0.50
N MET A 231 3.43 -25.38 0.49
CA MET A 231 3.02 -26.39 -0.49
C MET A 231 2.79 -25.77 -1.88
N GLU A 232 2.21 -24.57 -1.97
CA GLU A 232 2.09 -23.86 -3.25
C GLU A 232 3.49 -23.55 -3.83
N LYS A 233 4.41 -23.03 -3.02
CA LYS A 233 5.79 -22.81 -3.46
C LYS A 233 6.48 -24.12 -3.90
N ALA A 234 6.25 -25.22 -3.18
CA ALA A 234 6.78 -26.53 -3.56
C ALA A 234 6.23 -27.02 -4.91
N LYS A 235 4.96 -26.78 -5.20
CA LYS A 235 4.35 -27.09 -6.50
C LYS A 235 5.03 -26.30 -7.62
N ASP A 236 5.29 -25.01 -7.40
CA ASP A 236 5.99 -24.17 -8.38
C ASP A 236 7.42 -24.69 -8.65
N LEU A 237 8.20 -24.94 -7.59
CA LEU A 237 9.56 -25.44 -7.71
C LEU A 237 9.60 -26.81 -8.43
N LEU A 238 8.71 -27.72 -8.08
CA LEU A 238 8.63 -29.04 -8.69
C LEU A 238 8.12 -29.00 -10.14
N GLY A 239 7.25 -28.05 -10.47
CA GLY A 239 6.67 -27.90 -11.79
C GLY A 239 7.54 -27.14 -12.79
N PHE A 240 8.28 -26.15 -12.33
CA PHE A 240 9.01 -25.22 -13.20
C PHE A 240 10.52 -25.35 -13.14
N THR A 241 11.08 -26.14 -12.21
CA THR A 241 12.53 -26.29 -12.05
C THR A 241 12.96 -27.75 -12.02
N ALA A 242 14.25 -27.98 -12.30
CA ALA A 242 14.86 -29.30 -12.24
C ALA A 242 15.57 -29.60 -10.89
N ILE A 243 15.44 -28.72 -9.90
CA ILE A 243 16.12 -28.92 -8.60
C ILE A 243 15.71 -30.25 -7.94
N PRO A 244 16.58 -30.93 -7.18
CA PRO A 244 16.24 -32.17 -6.47
C PRO A 244 15.01 -32.02 -5.57
N VAL A 245 14.21 -33.08 -5.42
CA VAL A 245 12.98 -33.04 -4.59
C VAL A 245 13.27 -32.64 -3.15
N GLY A 246 14.39 -33.15 -2.57
CA GLY A 246 14.82 -32.80 -1.23
C GLY A 246 15.19 -31.33 -1.08
N GLU A 247 15.84 -30.75 -2.09
CA GLU A 247 16.18 -29.33 -2.13
C GLU A 247 14.92 -28.46 -2.25
N ALA A 248 13.97 -28.86 -3.09
CA ALA A 248 12.67 -28.17 -3.18
C ALA A 248 11.95 -28.16 -1.82
N GLY A 249 12.02 -29.28 -1.08
CA GLY A 249 11.49 -29.35 0.28
C GLY A 249 12.19 -28.40 1.23
N ALA A 250 13.52 -28.38 1.23
CA ALA A 250 14.32 -27.51 2.09
C ALA A 250 14.02 -26.01 1.84
N LEU A 251 13.95 -25.60 0.57
CA LEU A 251 13.59 -24.24 0.15
C LEU A 251 12.17 -23.84 0.54
N CYS A 252 11.30 -24.81 0.82
CA CYS A 252 9.95 -24.59 1.31
C CYS A 252 9.82 -24.72 2.83
N GLY A 253 10.93 -24.78 3.57
CA GLY A 253 10.94 -24.89 5.03
C GLY A 253 10.67 -26.29 5.56
N TYR A 254 11.01 -27.34 4.77
CA TYR A 254 10.98 -28.75 5.15
C TYR A 254 12.36 -29.37 4.94
N PRO A 255 13.26 -29.27 5.93
CA PRO A 255 14.63 -29.80 5.81
C PRO A 255 14.68 -31.32 5.77
N ASP A 256 13.68 -32.02 6.32
CA ASP A 256 13.57 -33.49 6.24
C ASP A 256 12.80 -33.90 4.96
N PRO A 257 13.47 -34.54 3.99
CA PRO A 257 12.84 -34.94 2.72
C PRO A 257 11.70 -35.96 2.89
N VAL A 258 11.77 -36.83 3.90
CA VAL A 258 10.73 -37.83 4.16
C VAL A 258 9.47 -37.17 4.71
N TYR A 259 9.65 -36.25 5.65
CA TYR A 259 8.57 -35.46 6.18
C TYR A 259 7.94 -34.58 5.10
N PHE A 260 8.76 -33.94 4.26
CA PHE A 260 8.31 -33.16 3.11
C PHE A 260 7.44 -33.99 2.18
N ALA A 261 7.93 -35.16 1.75
CA ALA A 261 7.19 -36.01 0.81
C ALA A 261 5.83 -36.45 1.36
N ARG A 262 5.77 -36.76 2.67
CA ARG A 262 4.53 -37.10 3.36
C ARG A 262 3.55 -35.90 3.40
N MET A 263 4.03 -34.73 3.76
CA MET A 263 3.20 -33.51 3.83
C MET A 263 2.72 -33.09 2.44
N PHE A 264 3.58 -33.16 1.43
CA PHE A 264 3.23 -32.83 0.05
C PHE A 264 2.17 -33.78 -0.49
N ARG A 265 2.33 -35.12 -0.27
CA ARG A 265 1.31 -36.10 -0.66
C ARG A 265 -0.02 -35.86 0.05
N ARG A 266 0.02 -35.53 1.34
CA ARG A 266 -1.21 -35.21 2.12
C ARG A 266 -1.94 -33.99 1.55
N TYR A 267 -1.19 -33.00 1.08
CA TYR A 267 -1.74 -31.75 0.54
C TYR A 267 -2.24 -31.89 -0.90
N THR A 268 -1.47 -32.57 -1.77
CA THR A 268 -1.73 -32.63 -3.23
C THR A 268 -2.36 -33.93 -3.68
N GLY A 269 -2.39 -34.96 -2.86
CA GLY A 269 -2.78 -36.33 -3.23
C GLY A 269 -1.68 -37.14 -3.93
N MET A 270 -0.54 -36.54 -4.28
CA MET A 270 0.54 -37.15 -5.07
C MET A 270 1.90 -37.01 -4.36
N THR A 271 2.83 -37.93 -4.64
CA THR A 271 4.21 -37.74 -4.22
C THR A 271 4.87 -36.61 -5.00
N PRO A 272 5.89 -35.91 -4.43
CA PRO A 272 6.62 -34.86 -5.15
C PRO A 272 7.17 -35.32 -6.51
N THR A 273 7.71 -36.55 -6.58
CA THR A 273 8.22 -37.11 -7.84
C THR A 273 7.13 -37.36 -8.88
N ALA A 274 5.97 -37.89 -8.46
CA ALA A 274 4.83 -38.08 -9.36
C ALA A 274 4.26 -36.75 -9.84
N TYR A 275 4.23 -35.75 -8.96
CA TYR A 275 3.79 -34.39 -9.31
C TYR A 275 4.71 -33.78 -10.37
N ARG A 276 6.02 -33.87 -10.20
CA ARG A 276 7.02 -33.41 -11.18
C ARG A 276 6.87 -34.08 -12.54
N ALA A 277 6.74 -35.40 -12.55
CA ALA A 277 6.56 -36.16 -13.78
C ALA A 277 5.32 -35.70 -14.56
N ARG A 278 4.22 -35.46 -13.83
CA ARG A 278 2.96 -34.96 -14.43
C ARG A 278 3.08 -33.52 -14.95
N ALA A 279 3.79 -32.64 -14.22
CA ALA A 279 4.00 -31.26 -14.63
C ALA A 279 4.96 -31.17 -15.84
N GLY A 280 6.04 -31.99 -15.85
CA GLY A 280 6.99 -32.06 -16.96
C GLY A 280 6.43 -32.63 -18.26
N GLY A 281 5.43 -33.52 -18.19
CA GLY A 281 4.72 -34.06 -19.35
C GLY A 281 3.78 -33.08 -20.08
N ARG A 282 3.62 -31.85 -19.53
CA ARG A 282 2.90 -30.74 -20.17
C ARG A 282 3.80 -29.75 -20.92
N ARG A 283 5.07 -30.04 -21.13
CA ARG A 283 5.89 -29.28 -22.09
C ARG A 283 5.31 -29.52 -23.47
N ILE A 284 4.73 -28.49 -24.02
CA ILE A 284 4.15 -28.39 -25.36
C ILE A 284 5.19 -28.82 -26.36
N GLU A 285 4.87 -29.82 -27.18
CA GLU A 285 5.52 -30.10 -28.46
C GLU A 285 5.33 -28.91 -29.41
#